data_9ef1ee0e8bf4aa91fe29a53e1f62c70b
#
_entry.id   9ef1ee0e8bf4aa91fe29a53e1f62c70b
#
_cell.length_a   1.000
_cell.length_b   1.000
_cell.length_c   1.000
_cell.angle_alpha   90.00
_cell.angle_beta   90.00
_cell.angle_gamma   90.00
#
_symmetry.space_group_name_H-M   'P 1'
#
loop_
_entity.id
_entity.type
_entity.pdbx_description
1 polymer ?
#
loop_
_entity_poly.entity_id
_entity_poly.type
_entity_poly.pdbx_seq_one_letter_code
_entity_poly.pdbx_strand_id
1 'polypeptide(L)'
;MLTAAAITTLFIVITSVLPLFNFTHWFFRGMDFPRLQIASISAFLLIFHFIFLDLQVAFSWLLISATAACFLLQLWWVLPYTVLWRKEVLTSKSTDKTKQLSIITSNVLQTNHNSDALIDLVAQYEPDILVTLESDKWWENKLSVLEKEMPYCVKCPLDNLYGMHVYSRLPFSEEKISYLIEKDVPSIHLRLELRSGDKVGMHFVHPAPPSPTENTESKERDAELITLARSVADTHSPVIVTGDLNDVAWSATTRLFRKISGLLDPRVGRGMFNTFHADHVFLRWPLDHLFHSTHFKVKNIQRLPSIGSDHFSLFTVLAYDPTSGAKQEGLLANEEDKAEAKRTSERMGISKNDIPKPNA
;
A
#
# COMPACT_ATOMS: atom_id res chain seq x y z
N MET A 1 -24.28 2.64 34.35
CA MET A 1 -24.45 2.74 32.88
C MET A 1 -23.71 3.96 32.32
N LEU A 2 -23.98 5.18 32.79
CA LEU A 2 -23.34 6.42 32.35
C LEU A 2 -21.79 6.37 32.47
N THR A 3 -21.25 5.84 33.57
CA THR A 3 -19.78 5.68 33.76
C THR A 3 -19.16 4.74 32.73
N ALA A 4 -19.80 3.60 32.41
CA ALA A 4 -19.30 2.69 31.38
C ALA A 4 -19.32 3.34 30.00
N ALA A 5 -20.39 4.06 29.66
CA ALA A 5 -20.49 4.82 28.42
C ALA A 5 -19.39 5.89 28.34
N ALA A 6 -19.09 6.60 29.42
CA ALA A 6 -18.01 7.58 29.46
C ALA A 6 -16.62 6.96 29.22
N ILE A 7 -16.33 5.82 29.87
CA ILE A 7 -15.05 5.12 29.71
C ILE A 7 -14.88 4.63 28.28
N THR A 8 -15.90 4.00 27.68
CA THR A 8 -15.83 3.51 26.29
C THR A 8 -15.72 4.64 25.28
N THR A 9 -16.46 5.73 25.48
CA THR A 9 -16.32 6.93 24.64
C THR A 9 -14.91 7.52 24.74
N LEU A 10 -14.37 7.64 25.96
CA LEU A 10 -13.01 8.16 26.17
C LEU A 10 -11.97 7.29 25.45
N PHE A 11 -12.10 5.95 25.53
CA PHE A 11 -11.22 5.03 24.80
C PHE A 11 -11.28 5.27 23.28
N ILE A 12 -12.49 5.40 22.72
CA ILE A 12 -12.67 5.71 21.28
C ILE A 12 -12.06 7.05 20.90
N VAL A 13 -12.24 8.07 21.75
CA VAL A 13 -11.64 9.40 21.52
C VAL A 13 -10.10 9.27 21.49
N ILE A 14 -9.51 8.63 22.48
CA ILE A 14 -8.05 8.44 22.55
C ILE A 14 -7.54 7.73 21.28
N THR A 15 -8.10 6.57 20.94
CA THR A 15 -7.66 5.78 19.78
C THR A 15 -7.90 6.49 18.44
N SER A 16 -8.89 7.37 18.36
CA SER A 16 -9.19 8.15 17.16
C SER A 16 -8.27 9.38 17.00
N VAL A 17 -7.84 9.97 18.10
CA VAL A 17 -7.06 11.22 18.09
C VAL A 17 -5.55 10.93 18.06
N LEU A 18 -5.07 9.85 18.67
CA LEU A 18 -3.65 9.50 18.70
C LEU A 18 -2.98 9.48 17.32
N PRO A 19 -3.56 8.91 16.26
CA PRO A 19 -2.96 8.91 14.93
C PRO A 19 -2.85 10.28 14.26
N LEU A 20 -3.54 11.30 14.78
CA LEU A 20 -3.45 12.66 14.25
C LEU A 20 -2.16 13.38 14.63
N PHE A 21 -1.46 12.87 15.64
CA PHE A 21 -0.16 13.39 16.04
C PHE A 21 0.95 12.70 15.22
N ASN A 22 1.94 13.46 14.79
CA ASN A 22 3.05 12.99 13.98
C ASN A 22 4.11 12.22 14.81
N PHE A 23 3.67 11.36 15.76
CA PHE A 23 4.57 10.50 16.49
C PHE A 23 5.03 9.34 15.58
N THR A 24 6.31 9.03 15.62
CA THR A 24 6.93 7.97 14.80
C THR A 24 6.94 6.60 15.46
N HIS A 25 6.73 6.54 16.78
CA HIS A 25 6.74 5.29 17.54
C HIS A 25 5.64 4.32 17.08
N TRP A 26 5.97 3.02 16.96
CA TRP A 26 5.10 1.97 16.43
C TRP A 26 3.71 1.94 17.06
N PHE A 27 3.60 2.18 18.37
CA PHE A 27 2.31 2.16 19.08
C PHE A 27 1.33 3.20 18.53
N PHE A 28 1.79 4.41 18.25
CA PHE A 28 0.93 5.49 17.69
C PHE A 28 0.59 5.20 16.24
N ARG A 29 1.56 4.72 15.45
CA ARG A 29 1.35 4.33 14.05
C ARG A 29 0.42 3.13 13.92
N GLY A 30 0.47 2.19 14.85
CA GLY A 30 -0.43 1.03 14.91
C GLY A 30 -1.90 1.43 15.07
N MET A 31 -2.20 2.62 15.61
CA MET A 31 -3.59 3.10 15.72
C MET A 31 -4.21 3.53 14.38
N ASP A 32 -3.42 3.70 13.31
CA ASP A 32 -3.95 3.90 11.96
C ASP A 32 -4.63 2.64 11.39
N PHE A 33 -4.21 1.45 11.82
CA PHE A 33 -4.70 0.19 11.26
C PHE A 33 -6.19 -0.05 11.55
N PRO A 34 -6.70 -0.01 12.80
CA PRO A 34 -8.06 -0.42 13.14
C PRO A 34 -9.13 0.65 12.85
N ARG A 35 -8.92 1.58 11.92
CA ARG A 35 -9.90 2.66 11.64
C ARG A 35 -11.29 2.15 11.30
N LEU A 36 -11.41 1.09 10.48
CA LEU A 36 -12.70 0.48 10.14
C LEU A 36 -13.36 -0.15 11.38
N GLN A 37 -12.58 -0.84 12.21
CA GLN A 37 -13.05 -1.46 13.45
C GLN A 37 -13.52 -0.37 14.44
N ILE A 38 -12.73 0.71 14.60
CA ILE A 38 -13.09 1.83 15.48
C ILE A 38 -14.36 2.51 14.95
N ALA A 39 -14.51 2.72 13.63
CA ALA A 39 -15.73 3.23 13.02
C ALA A 39 -16.95 2.35 13.35
N SER A 40 -16.80 1.03 13.20
CA SER A 40 -17.87 0.07 13.49
C SER A 40 -18.26 0.10 14.96
N ILE A 41 -17.28 0.08 15.87
CA ILE A 41 -17.53 0.18 17.33
C ILE A 41 -18.20 1.51 17.66
N SER A 42 -17.74 2.62 17.06
CA SER A 42 -18.35 3.96 17.27
C SER A 42 -19.81 3.97 16.82
N ALA A 43 -20.15 3.35 15.68
CA ALA A 43 -21.52 3.25 15.21
C ALA A 43 -22.42 2.46 16.19
N PHE A 44 -21.95 1.31 16.67
CA PHE A 44 -22.65 0.53 17.68
C PHE A 44 -22.81 1.30 19.00
N LEU A 45 -21.77 2.01 19.42
CA LEU A 45 -21.83 2.80 20.65
C LEU A 45 -22.79 4.00 20.52
N LEU A 46 -22.90 4.62 19.35
CA LEU A 46 -23.91 5.64 19.09
C LEU A 46 -25.32 5.10 19.25
N ILE A 47 -25.62 3.94 18.66
CA ILE A 47 -26.93 3.29 18.80
C ILE A 47 -27.19 2.99 20.29
N PHE A 48 -26.19 2.45 21.00
CA PHE A 48 -26.29 2.17 22.43
C PHE A 48 -26.57 3.45 23.25
N HIS A 49 -25.89 4.54 22.96
CA HIS A 49 -26.10 5.83 23.64
C HIS A 49 -27.54 6.34 23.48
N PHE A 50 -28.09 6.29 22.26
CA PHE A 50 -29.47 6.73 22.00
C PHE A 50 -30.54 5.85 22.69
N ILE A 51 -30.28 4.55 22.87
CA ILE A 51 -31.24 3.63 23.48
C ILE A 51 -31.17 3.70 25.01
N PHE A 52 -29.96 3.81 25.58
CA PHE A 52 -29.76 3.52 26.99
C PHE A 52 -29.35 4.74 27.85
N LEU A 53 -28.95 5.86 27.24
CA LEU A 53 -28.64 7.06 28.03
C LEU A 53 -29.89 7.93 28.23
N ASP A 54 -29.97 8.57 29.39
CA ASP A 54 -30.98 9.57 29.65
C ASP A 54 -30.64 10.87 28.84
N LEU A 55 -31.47 11.15 27.85
CA LEU A 55 -31.30 12.31 26.96
C LEU A 55 -31.69 13.66 27.64
N GLN A 56 -32.23 13.64 28.86
CA GLN A 56 -32.44 14.86 29.63
C GLN A 56 -31.14 15.35 30.30
N VAL A 57 -30.12 14.49 30.35
CA VAL A 57 -28.83 14.82 30.94
C VAL A 57 -27.88 15.39 29.90
N ALA A 58 -27.41 16.62 30.09
CA ALA A 58 -26.50 17.29 29.16
C ALA A 58 -25.21 16.47 28.90
N PHE A 59 -24.70 15.73 29.89
CA PHE A 59 -23.52 14.88 29.74
C PHE A 59 -23.74 13.73 28.74
N SER A 60 -24.97 13.20 28.61
CA SER A 60 -25.31 12.20 27.58
C SER A 60 -25.09 12.76 26.17
N TRP A 61 -25.49 13.99 25.93
CA TRP A 61 -25.25 14.66 24.63
C TRP A 61 -23.76 14.90 24.34
N LEU A 62 -22.97 15.18 25.38
CA LEU A 62 -21.51 15.29 25.22
C LEU A 62 -20.91 13.98 24.73
N LEU A 63 -21.31 12.82 25.34
CA LEU A 63 -20.82 11.49 24.93
C LEU A 63 -21.27 11.15 23.50
N ILE A 64 -22.55 11.42 23.17
CA ILE A 64 -23.08 11.20 21.81
C ILE A 64 -22.28 12.02 20.78
N SER A 65 -22.10 13.30 21.05
CA SER A 65 -21.39 14.22 20.14
C SER A 65 -19.92 13.80 19.95
N ALA A 66 -19.22 13.42 21.03
CA ALA A 66 -17.84 12.96 20.95
C ALA A 66 -17.72 11.66 20.15
N THR A 67 -18.63 10.69 20.40
CA THR A 67 -18.64 9.43 19.64
C THR A 67 -18.98 9.65 18.17
N ALA A 68 -19.93 10.55 17.87
CA ALA A 68 -20.30 10.89 16.50
C ALA A 68 -19.12 11.56 15.75
N ALA A 69 -18.41 12.46 16.43
CA ALA A 69 -17.22 13.10 15.85
C ALA A 69 -16.14 12.06 15.53
N CYS A 70 -15.87 11.10 16.44
CA CYS A 70 -14.92 10.03 16.18
C CYS A 70 -15.38 9.13 15.02
N PHE A 71 -16.66 8.76 14.96
CA PHE A 71 -17.22 7.98 13.85
C PHE A 71 -17.01 8.69 12.51
N LEU A 72 -17.35 9.95 12.41
CA LEU A 72 -17.17 10.75 11.20
C LEU A 72 -15.69 10.91 10.82
N LEU A 73 -14.81 11.08 11.81
CA LEU A 73 -13.37 11.15 11.60
C LEU A 73 -12.85 9.84 10.99
N GLN A 74 -13.23 8.69 11.52
CA GLN A 74 -12.80 7.39 10.99
C GLN A 74 -13.36 7.15 9.58
N LEU A 75 -14.62 7.50 9.34
CA LEU A 75 -15.22 7.41 8.00
C LEU A 75 -14.48 8.27 6.98
N TRP A 76 -14.06 9.49 7.33
CA TRP A 76 -13.30 10.37 6.45
C TRP A 76 -12.03 9.72 5.88
N TRP A 77 -11.35 8.91 6.71
CA TRP A 77 -10.13 8.23 6.31
C TRP A 77 -10.39 6.96 5.48
N VAL A 78 -11.44 6.22 5.79
CA VAL A 78 -11.72 4.90 5.21
C VAL A 78 -12.64 4.99 3.99
N LEU A 79 -13.55 5.95 3.95
CA LEU A 79 -14.57 6.08 2.90
C LEU A 79 -14.00 6.12 1.48
N PRO A 80 -12.85 6.75 1.18
CA PRO A 80 -12.23 6.71 -0.14
C PRO A 80 -11.95 5.29 -0.67
N TYR A 81 -11.72 4.34 0.23
CA TYR A 81 -11.44 2.93 -0.10
C TYR A 81 -12.70 2.05 -0.10
N THR A 82 -13.84 2.65 -0.37
CA THR A 82 -15.12 1.94 -0.54
C THR A 82 -15.71 2.22 -1.91
N VAL A 83 -16.67 1.37 -2.32
CA VAL A 83 -17.41 1.55 -3.57
C VAL A 83 -18.34 2.78 -3.56
N LEU A 84 -18.54 3.40 -2.40
CA LEU A 84 -19.35 4.62 -2.23
C LEU A 84 -18.61 5.90 -2.63
N TRP A 85 -17.29 5.82 -2.78
CA TRP A 85 -16.47 6.97 -3.17
C TRP A 85 -16.28 7.06 -4.68
N ARG A 86 -15.97 8.24 -5.19
CA ARG A 86 -15.63 8.43 -6.60
C ARG A 86 -14.35 7.67 -6.95
N LYS A 87 -14.32 7.04 -8.11
CA LYS A 87 -13.12 6.37 -8.62
C LYS A 87 -12.05 7.41 -8.97
N GLU A 88 -10.86 7.26 -8.42
CA GLU A 88 -9.72 8.12 -8.75
C GLU A 88 -9.14 7.75 -10.12
N VAL A 89 -8.97 6.47 -10.37
CA VAL A 89 -8.45 5.95 -11.62
C VAL A 89 -9.60 5.56 -12.55
N LEU A 90 -9.53 5.97 -13.82
CA LEU A 90 -10.52 5.59 -14.84
C LEU A 90 -10.47 4.08 -15.11
N THR A 91 -11.64 3.49 -15.37
CA THR A 91 -11.73 2.09 -15.77
C THR A 91 -11.44 1.96 -17.27
N SER A 92 -10.50 1.08 -17.62
CA SER A 92 -10.21 0.77 -19.02
C SER A 92 -11.21 -0.22 -19.61
N LYS A 93 -11.69 0.07 -20.81
CA LYS A 93 -12.46 -0.85 -21.65
C LYS A 93 -11.63 -1.37 -22.84
N SER A 94 -10.35 -0.99 -22.93
CA SER A 94 -9.47 -1.38 -24.02
C SER A 94 -9.31 -2.90 -24.11
N THR A 95 -9.38 -3.44 -25.30
CA THR A 95 -9.07 -4.85 -25.62
C THR A 95 -7.65 -5.03 -26.15
N ASP A 96 -6.93 -3.94 -26.38
CA ASP A 96 -5.55 -3.96 -26.86
C ASP A 96 -4.60 -4.54 -25.80
N LYS A 97 -4.23 -5.79 -25.99
CA LYS A 97 -3.33 -6.51 -25.07
C LYS A 97 -1.88 -6.00 -25.12
N THR A 98 -1.48 -5.31 -26.21
CA THR A 98 -0.11 -4.80 -26.33
C THR A 98 0.18 -3.68 -25.35
N LYS A 99 -0.85 -2.95 -24.94
CA LYS A 99 -0.81 -1.83 -23.98
C LYS A 99 -1.28 -2.22 -22.59
N GLN A 100 -1.50 -3.52 -22.32
CA GLN A 100 -1.88 -4.00 -20.99
C GLN A 100 -0.66 -4.52 -20.25
N LEU A 101 -0.68 -4.33 -18.93
CA LEU A 101 0.31 -4.84 -18.00
C LEU A 101 -0.42 -5.46 -16.82
N SER A 102 -0.18 -6.74 -16.59
CA SER A 102 -0.73 -7.50 -15.46
C SER A 102 0.37 -7.83 -14.45
N ILE A 103 0.09 -7.57 -13.18
CA ILE A 103 1.06 -7.68 -12.09
C ILE A 103 0.44 -8.48 -10.94
N ILE A 104 1.14 -9.49 -10.44
CA ILE A 104 0.91 -10.09 -9.13
C ILE A 104 1.98 -9.57 -8.16
N THR A 105 1.54 -8.94 -7.07
CA THR A 105 2.38 -8.61 -5.92
C THR A 105 2.02 -9.58 -4.79
N SER A 106 3.00 -10.28 -4.26
CA SER A 106 2.80 -11.35 -3.28
C SER A 106 3.87 -11.31 -2.20
N ASN A 107 3.51 -10.91 -0.98
CA ASN A 107 4.29 -11.24 0.19
C ASN A 107 4.06 -12.74 0.47
N VAL A 108 5.12 -13.55 0.29
CA VAL A 108 5.00 -15.01 0.34
C VAL A 108 5.18 -15.57 1.75
N LEU A 109 5.63 -14.74 2.69
CA LEU A 109 6.07 -15.12 4.03
C LEU A 109 7.20 -16.16 3.98
N GLN A 110 8.40 -15.79 4.35
CA GLN A 110 9.60 -16.64 4.24
C GLN A 110 9.42 -18.03 4.83
N THR A 111 8.70 -18.14 5.95
CA THR A 111 8.44 -19.43 6.63
C THR A 111 7.33 -20.27 5.99
N ASN A 112 6.58 -19.72 5.05
CA ASN A 112 5.58 -20.46 4.28
C ASN A 112 6.27 -21.25 3.18
N HIS A 113 6.01 -22.54 3.10
CA HIS A 113 6.59 -23.45 2.10
C HIS A 113 5.59 -23.97 1.07
N ASN A 114 4.48 -23.28 0.85
CA ASN A 114 3.45 -23.65 -0.13
C ASN A 114 3.66 -22.95 -1.49
N SER A 115 4.80 -23.21 -2.12
CA SER A 115 5.13 -22.63 -3.43
C SER A 115 4.18 -23.03 -4.55
N ASP A 116 3.61 -24.24 -4.48
CA ASP A 116 2.72 -24.78 -5.52
C ASP A 116 1.46 -23.92 -5.65
N ALA A 117 0.90 -23.43 -4.53
CA ALA A 117 -0.25 -22.55 -4.57
C ALA A 117 0.04 -21.21 -5.29
N LEU A 118 1.23 -20.63 -5.13
CA LEU A 118 1.63 -19.42 -5.87
C LEU A 118 1.85 -19.73 -7.36
N ILE A 119 2.49 -20.88 -7.67
CA ILE A 119 2.72 -21.31 -9.05
C ILE A 119 1.38 -21.54 -9.77
N ASP A 120 0.40 -22.14 -9.10
CA ASP A 120 -0.96 -22.35 -9.63
C ASP A 120 -1.66 -21.00 -9.89
N LEU A 121 -1.50 -20.01 -9.01
CA LEU A 121 -2.02 -18.66 -9.26
C LEU A 121 -1.35 -18.01 -10.47
N VAL A 122 -0.04 -18.17 -10.63
CA VAL A 122 0.69 -17.66 -11.80
C VAL A 122 0.20 -18.35 -13.09
N ALA A 123 0.00 -19.65 -13.07
CA ALA A 123 -0.55 -20.40 -14.20
C ALA A 123 -1.99 -20.01 -14.54
N GLN A 124 -2.83 -19.74 -13.52
CA GLN A 124 -4.25 -19.37 -13.70
C GLN A 124 -4.43 -17.94 -14.22
N TYR A 125 -3.65 -17.00 -13.70
CA TYR A 125 -3.81 -15.57 -13.99
C TYR A 125 -2.86 -15.04 -15.06
N GLU A 126 -1.85 -15.81 -15.44
CA GLU A 126 -0.83 -15.50 -16.46
C GLU A 126 -0.32 -14.04 -16.37
N PRO A 127 0.18 -13.58 -15.20
CA PRO A 127 0.65 -12.21 -15.05
C PRO A 127 1.86 -11.93 -15.94
N ASP A 128 2.00 -10.69 -16.38
CA ASP A 128 3.21 -10.21 -17.06
C ASP A 128 4.37 -10.10 -16.08
N ILE A 129 4.08 -9.70 -14.84
CA ILE A 129 5.05 -9.56 -13.76
C ILE A 129 4.54 -10.29 -12.52
N LEU A 130 5.41 -11.05 -11.88
CA LEU A 130 5.29 -11.52 -10.51
C LEU A 130 6.38 -10.86 -9.69
N VAL A 131 6.01 -10.18 -8.60
CA VAL A 131 6.95 -9.79 -7.55
C VAL A 131 6.63 -10.56 -6.28
N THR A 132 7.66 -11.17 -5.70
CA THR A 132 7.59 -11.84 -4.40
C THR A 132 8.38 -11.07 -3.37
N LEU A 133 7.82 -10.89 -2.19
CA LEU A 133 8.42 -10.27 -1.03
C LEU A 133 8.57 -11.31 0.07
N GLU A 134 9.52 -11.13 0.96
CA GLU A 134 9.93 -12.11 1.99
C GLU A 134 10.37 -13.45 1.38
N SER A 135 11.04 -13.38 0.23
CA SER A 135 11.46 -14.57 -0.49
C SER A 135 12.96 -14.86 -0.34
N ASP A 136 13.26 -16.00 0.27
CA ASP A 136 14.60 -16.51 0.53
C ASP A 136 15.13 -17.37 -0.61
N LYS A 137 16.25 -18.07 -0.38
CA LYS A 137 16.85 -19.01 -1.35
C LYS A 137 15.98 -20.21 -1.61
N TRP A 138 15.16 -20.66 -0.65
CA TRP A 138 14.20 -21.74 -0.87
C TRP A 138 13.13 -21.33 -1.87
N TRP A 139 12.54 -20.15 -1.70
CA TRP A 139 11.57 -19.59 -2.64
C TRP A 139 12.17 -19.39 -4.03
N GLU A 140 13.40 -18.84 -4.14
CA GLU A 140 14.10 -18.71 -5.43
C GLU A 140 14.20 -20.06 -6.16
N ASN A 141 14.62 -21.11 -5.45
CA ASN A 141 14.77 -22.45 -6.03
C ASN A 141 13.42 -23.01 -6.49
N LYS A 142 12.36 -22.84 -5.69
CA LYS A 142 11.02 -23.33 -6.03
C LYS A 142 10.40 -22.61 -7.22
N LEU A 143 10.57 -21.30 -7.28
CA LEU A 143 10.02 -20.48 -8.35
C LEU A 143 10.86 -20.51 -9.64
N SER A 144 12.02 -21.20 -9.67
CA SER A 144 12.83 -21.34 -10.88
C SER A 144 12.08 -22.00 -12.04
N VAL A 145 11.06 -22.80 -11.76
CA VAL A 145 10.17 -23.38 -12.79
C VAL A 145 9.47 -22.30 -13.63
N LEU A 146 9.22 -21.13 -13.07
CA LEU A 146 8.57 -20.01 -13.77
C LEU A 146 9.49 -19.35 -14.80
N GLU A 147 10.81 -19.49 -14.70
CA GLU A 147 11.77 -18.83 -15.60
C GLU A 147 11.63 -19.27 -17.06
N LYS A 148 11.03 -20.44 -17.30
CA LYS A 148 10.72 -20.89 -18.66
C LYS A 148 9.73 -19.97 -19.37
N GLU A 149 8.76 -19.43 -18.64
CA GLU A 149 7.71 -18.56 -19.18
C GLU A 149 7.94 -17.08 -18.85
N MET A 150 8.69 -16.81 -17.78
CA MET A 150 9.04 -15.49 -17.28
C MET A 150 10.58 -15.36 -17.23
N PRO A 151 11.25 -15.28 -18.40
CA PRO A 151 12.71 -15.42 -18.50
C PRO A 151 13.50 -14.22 -17.99
N TYR A 152 12.83 -13.08 -17.80
CA TYR A 152 13.48 -11.89 -17.29
C TYR A 152 13.32 -11.83 -15.78
N CYS A 153 14.43 -11.97 -15.03
CA CYS A 153 14.37 -12.08 -13.57
C CYS A 153 15.40 -11.17 -12.89
N VAL A 154 14.99 -10.55 -11.78
CA VAL A 154 15.88 -9.96 -10.79
C VAL A 154 15.63 -10.68 -9.47
N LYS A 155 16.69 -11.18 -8.82
CA LYS A 155 16.57 -12.02 -7.63
C LYS A 155 17.48 -11.48 -6.53
N CYS A 156 16.91 -11.25 -5.36
CA CYS A 156 17.60 -10.85 -4.16
C CYS A 156 17.12 -11.72 -2.98
N PRO A 157 17.57 -13.00 -2.90
CA PRO A 157 17.18 -13.89 -1.81
C PRO A 157 17.85 -13.44 -0.50
N LEU A 158 17.07 -13.24 0.55
CA LEU A 158 17.57 -12.91 1.89
C LEU A 158 16.83 -13.73 2.94
N ASP A 159 17.53 -14.11 4.02
CA ASP A 159 17.00 -14.91 5.12
C ASP A 159 16.49 -14.03 6.30
N ASN A 160 16.12 -12.78 6.01
CA ASN A 160 15.79 -11.76 6.99
C ASN A 160 14.38 -11.17 6.81
N LEU A 161 13.48 -11.86 6.10
CA LEU A 161 12.12 -11.41 5.74
C LEU A 161 12.07 -10.25 4.72
N TYR A 162 13.21 -9.83 4.12
CA TYR A 162 13.24 -8.74 3.14
C TYR A 162 13.70 -9.20 1.74
N GLY A 163 13.94 -10.49 1.54
CA GLY A 163 14.26 -11.00 0.20
C GLY A 163 13.16 -10.67 -0.81
N MET A 164 13.56 -10.36 -2.05
CA MET A 164 12.65 -9.92 -3.09
C MET A 164 13.04 -10.51 -4.44
N HIS A 165 12.07 -11.04 -5.18
CA HIS A 165 12.28 -11.49 -6.55
C HIS A 165 11.27 -10.85 -7.49
N VAL A 166 11.72 -10.51 -8.68
CA VAL A 166 10.87 -10.06 -9.79
C VAL A 166 11.04 -11.03 -10.95
N TYR A 167 9.95 -11.61 -11.42
CA TYR A 167 9.87 -12.43 -12.62
C TYR A 167 9.01 -11.71 -13.66
N SER A 168 9.43 -11.68 -14.92
CA SER A 168 8.70 -10.98 -15.99
C SER A 168 8.66 -11.79 -17.28
N ARG A 169 7.50 -11.79 -17.95
CA ARG A 169 7.32 -12.23 -19.33
C ARG A 169 7.80 -11.19 -20.34
N LEU A 170 7.90 -9.92 -19.90
CA LEU A 170 8.27 -8.78 -20.73
C LEU A 170 9.74 -8.42 -20.48
N PRO A 171 10.46 -7.97 -21.53
CA PRO A 171 11.83 -7.53 -21.36
C PRO A 171 11.91 -6.29 -20.48
N PHE A 172 12.98 -6.20 -19.72
CA PHE A 172 13.33 -5.01 -18.96
C PHE A 172 14.82 -4.73 -19.05
N SER A 173 15.21 -3.55 -18.68
CA SER A 173 16.59 -3.05 -18.64
C SER A 173 16.80 -2.16 -17.42
N GLU A 174 18.05 -1.71 -17.24
CA GLU A 174 18.43 -0.77 -16.17
C GLU A 174 18.02 -1.27 -14.77
N GLU A 175 18.03 -2.60 -14.58
CA GLU A 175 17.73 -3.21 -13.31
C GLU A 175 18.78 -2.85 -12.26
N LYS A 176 18.30 -2.45 -11.09
CA LYS A 176 19.16 -2.11 -9.96
C LYS A 176 18.50 -2.53 -8.64
N ILE A 177 19.26 -3.26 -7.84
CA ILE A 177 18.94 -3.51 -6.42
C ILE A 177 19.60 -2.39 -5.62
N SER A 178 18.83 -1.74 -4.77
CA SER A 178 19.28 -0.63 -3.93
C SER A 178 18.95 -0.90 -2.47
N TYR A 179 19.81 -0.46 -1.58
CA TYR A 179 19.65 -0.50 -0.12
C TYR A 179 19.69 0.96 0.34
N LEU A 180 18.52 1.60 0.38
CA LEU A 180 18.43 3.05 0.51
C LEU A 180 18.63 3.54 1.93
N ILE A 181 18.03 2.88 2.89
CA ILE A 181 18.06 3.24 4.32
C ILE A 181 18.81 2.17 5.10
N GLU A 182 18.33 0.95 5.05
CA GLU A 182 18.87 -0.19 5.79
C GLU A 182 19.65 -1.09 4.83
N LYS A 183 20.80 -1.59 5.31
CA LYS A 183 21.77 -2.32 4.47
C LYS A 183 21.27 -3.67 3.97
N ASP A 184 20.22 -4.19 4.60
CA ASP A 184 19.65 -5.50 4.38
C ASP A 184 18.16 -5.46 3.98
N VAL A 185 17.65 -4.25 3.69
CA VAL A 185 16.30 -4.02 3.17
C VAL A 185 16.41 -3.53 1.71
N PRO A 186 16.24 -4.42 0.72
CA PRO A 186 16.40 -4.07 -0.68
C PRO A 186 15.15 -3.41 -1.27
N SER A 187 15.36 -2.56 -2.25
CA SER A 187 14.37 -2.16 -3.24
C SER A 187 14.88 -2.50 -4.64
N ILE A 188 13.97 -2.87 -5.56
CA ILE A 188 14.31 -3.20 -6.95
C ILE A 188 13.72 -2.14 -7.86
N HIS A 189 14.53 -1.64 -8.78
CA HIS A 189 14.16 -0.64 -9.76
C HIS A 189 14.54 -1.14 -11.14
N LEU A 190 13.65 -0.99 -12.13
CA LEU A 190 13.93 -1.41 -13.51
C LEU A 190 13.06 -0.63 -14.50
N ARG A 191 13.40 -0.75 -15.77
CA ARG A 191 12.66 -0.19 -16.89
C ARG A 191 12.06 -1.30 -17.74
N LEU A 192 10.76 -1.47 -17.59
CA LEU A 192 9.98 -2.47 -18.32
C LEU A 192 9.64 -1.96 -19.72
N GLU A 193 9.67 -2.84 -20.71
CA GLU A 193 9.17 -2.58 -22.05
C GLU A 193 7.86 -3.33 -22.29
N LEU A 194 6.78 -2.58 -22.55
CA LEU A 194 5.48 -3.16 -22.88
C LEU A 194 5.53 -3.79 -24.27
N ARG A 195 4.58 -4.68 -24.59
CA ARG A 195 4.45 -5.28 -25.93
C ARG A 195 4.24 -4.24 -27.06
N SER A 196 3.81 -3.03 -26.70
CA SER A 196 3.68 -1.89 -27.62
C SER A 196 5.00 -1.17 -27.89
N GLY A 197 6.08 -1.52 -27.18
CA GLY A 197 7.36 -0.82 -27.19
C GLY A 197 7.46 0.36 -26.22
N ASP A 198 6.35 0.72 -25.57
CA ASP A 198 6.34 1.78 -24.57
C ASP A 198 7.13 1.34 -23.32
N LYS A 199 7.83 2.26 -22.68
CA LYS A 199 8.68 1.98 -21.53
C LYS A 199 8.07 2.51 -20.25
N VAL A 200 8.16 1.72 -19.17
CA VAL A 200 7.57 2.00 -17.86
C VAL A 200 8.63 1.84 -16.77
N GLY A 201 8.84 2.88 -15.97
CA GLY A 201 9.64 2.77 -14.75
C GLY A 201 8.90 1.96 -13.69
N MET A 202 9.57 0.96 -13.14
CA MET A 202 9.03 0.09 -12.10
C MET A 202 9.87 0.21 -10.83
N HIS A 203 9.20 0.37 -9.70
CA HIS A 203 9.83 0.36 -8.38
C HIS A 203 9.11 -0.66 -7.49
N PHE A 204 9.86 -1.62 -6.98
CA PHE A 204 9.39 -2.64 -6.06
C PHE A 204 10.01 -2.37 -4.70
N VAL A 205 9.19 -2.22 -3.67
CA VAL A 205 9.63 -1.77 -2.35
C VAL A 205 9.00 -2.60 -1.24
N HIS A 206 9.76 -2.84 -0.20
CA HIS A 206 9.31 -3.51 1.02
C HIS A 206 10.08 -2.93 2.22
N PRO A 207 9.78 -1.70 2.63
CA PRO A 207 10.48 -1.06 3.75
C PRO A 207 10.11 -1.71 5.08
N ALA A 208 11.05 -1.72 6.02
CA ALA A 208 10.88 -2.34 7.33
C ALA A 208 9.76 -1.67 8.16
N PRO A 209 8.85 -2.45 8.79
CA PRO A 209 7.75 -1.91 9.57
C PRO A 209 8.21 -1.30 10.90
N PRO A 210 7.50 -0.28 11.41
CA PRO A 210 7.61 0.06 12.81
C PRO A 210 6.92 -1.03 13.65
N SER A 211 7.69 -1.76 14.44
CA SER A 211 7.18 -2.84 15.28
C SER A 211 7.98 -2.97 16.58
N PRO A 212 7.46 -3.67 17.60
CA PRO A 212 8.22 -3.92 18.83
C PRO A 212 9.45 -4.80 18.63
N THR A 213 9.48 -5.58 17.55
CA THR A 213 10.52 -6.60 17.28
C THR A 213 11.53 -6.14 16.22
N GLU A 214 11.23 -5.06 15.52
CA GLU A 214 12.10 -4.49 14.48
C GLU A 214 12.41 -3.03 14.79
N ASN A 215 11.93 -2.09 13.96
CA ASN A 215 12.15 -0.67 14.19
C ASN A 215 11.12 -0.11 15.17
N THR A 216 11.57 0.40 16.32
CA THR A 216 10.66 1.02 17.32
C THR A 216 9.94 2.25 16.77
N GLU A 217 10.50 2.88 15.73
CA GLU A 217 9.94 4.07 15.08
C GLU A 217 9.74 3.82 13.58
N SER A 218 8.86 4.59 12.95
CA SER A 218 8.58 4.51 11.51
C SER A 218 9.53 5.35 10.64
N LYS A 219 10.59 5.89 11.20
CA LYS A 219 11.46 6.88 10.54
C LYS A 219 12.12 6.31 9.28
N GLU A 220 12.60 5.09 9.35
CA GLU A 220 13.27 4.37 8.27
C GLU A 220 12.30 4.14 7.12
N ARG A 221 11.17 3.52 7.39
CA ARG A 221 10.08 3.28 6.42
C ARG A 221 9.60 4.58 5.78
N ASP A 222 9.26 5.57 6.63
CA ASP A 222 8.71 6.84 6.18
C ASP A 222 9.72 7.59 5.29
N ALA A 223 11.01 7.56 5.63
CA ALA A 223 12.06 8.21 4.85
C ALA A 223 12.26 7.52 3.49
N GLU A 224 12.27 6.19 3.42
CA GLU A 224 12.39 5.45 2.16
C GLU A 224 11.22 5.79 1.22
N LEU A 225 9.98 5.66 1.71
CA LEU A 225 8.78 5.93 0.93
C LEU A 225 8.73 7.38 0.43
N ILE A 226 9.01 8.35 1.31
CA ILE A 226 8.92 9.77 0.93
C ILE A 226 10.06 10.18 0.02
N THR A 227 11.25 9.59 0.15
CA THR A 227 12.35 9.84 -0.80
C THR A 227 12.03 9.29 -2.17
N LEU A 228 11.44 8.08 -2.26
CA LEU A 228 10.93 7.53 -3.51
C LEU A 228 9.85 8.44 -4.11
N ALA A 229 8.88 8.89 -3.29
CA ALA A 229 7.83 9.80 -3.76
C ALA A 229 8.41 11.08 -4.39
N ARG A 230 9.41 11.69 -3.74
CA ARG A 230 10.11 12.88 -4.24
C ARG A 230 10.90 12.63 -5.54
N SER A 231 11.48 11.44 -5.67
CA SER A 231 12.18 11.04 -6.90
C SER A 231 11.21 10.89 -8.07
N VAL A 232 10.08 10.21 -7.83
CA VAL A 232 9.04 9.97 -8.84
C VAL A 232 8.32 11.24 -9.25
N ALA A 233 8.12 12.20 -8.34
CA ALA A 233 7.45 13.47 -8.63
C ALA A 233 8.10 14.28 -9.76
N ASP A 234 9.41 14.12 -9.97
CA ASP A 234 10.17 14.79 -11.01
C ASP A 234 10.06 14.08 -12.37
N THR A 235 9.38 12.94 -12.45
CA THR A 235 9.32 12.09 -13.63
C THR A 235 8.03 12.34 -14.41
N HIS A 236 8.16 12.66 -15.70
CA HIS A 236 7.02 12.79 -16.61
C HIS A 236 6.71 11.50 -17.36
N SER A 237 7.52 10.48 -17.17
CA SER A 237 7.38 9.16 -17.81
C SER A 237 6.40 8.26 -17.06
N PRO A 238 5.87 7.23 -17.73
CA PRO A 238 5.05 6.22 -17.07
C PRO A 238 5.82 5.54 -15.95
N VAL A 239 5.23 5.47 -14.75
CA VAL A 239 5.85 4.85 -13.59
C VAL A 239 4.83 4.09 -12.76
N ILE A 240 5.27 2.98 -12.18
CA ILE A 240 4.52 2.15 -11.24
C ILE A 240 5.39 1.87 -10.02
N VAL A 241 4.79 1.99 -8.83
CA VAL A 241 5.37 1.59 -7.55
C VAL A 241 4.49 0.52 -6.94
N THR A 242 5.04 -0.62 -6.58
CA THR A 242 4.29 -1.70 -5.95
C THR A 242 5.13 -2.45 -4.90
N GLY A 243 4.46 -3.03 -3.93
CA GLY A 243 5.07 -3.82 -2.86
C GLY A 243 4.23 -3.78 -1.59
N ASP A 244 4.72 -4.42 -0.55
CA ASP A 244 4.22 -4.29 0.81
C ASP A 244 4.88 -3.06 1.44
N LEU A 245 4.11 -2.02 1.70
CA LEU A 245 4.64 -0.79 2.30
C LEU A 245 4.67 -0.84 3.83
N ASN A 246 4.22 -1.94 4.41
CA ASN A 246 4.11 -2.07 5.87
C ASN A 246 3.33 -0.90 6.50
N ASP A 247 2.35 -0.38 5.74
CA ASP A 247 1.48 0.72 6.16
C ASP A 247 0.10 0.59 5.50
N VAL A 248 -0.93 1.12 6.14
CA VAL A 248 -2.29 1.05 5.61
C VAL A 248 -2.53 2.14 4.56
N ALA A 249 -3.43 1.87 3.62
CA ALA A 249 -3.74 2.78 2.51
C ALA A 249 -4.19 4.19 2.95
N TRP A 250 -4.79 4.30 4.11
CA TRP A 250 -5.32 5.54 4.67
C TRP A 250 -4.41 6.22 5.70
N SER A 251 -3.21 5.72 5.94
CA SER A 251 -2.27 6.34 6.88
C SER A 251 -1.80 7.72 6.41
N ALA A 252 -1.25 8.49 7.34
CA ALA A 252 -0.67 9.80 7.04
C ALA A 252 0.51 9.67 6.08
N THR A 253 1.40 8.67 6.28
CA THR A 253 2.58 8.46 5.42
C THR A 253 2.20 8.01 4.02
N THR A 254 1.30 7.03 3.85
CA THR A 254 0.84 6.58 2.53
C THR A 254 0.13 7.72 1.78
N ARG A 255 -0.65 8.54 2.46
CA ARG A 255 -1.28 9.74 1.85
C ARG A 255 -0.25 10.79 1.46
N LEU A 256 0.76 11.05 2.30
CA LEU A 256 1.85 11.97 1.97
C LEU A 256 2.65 11.46 0.76
N PHE A 257 2.97 10.15 0.72
CA PHE A 257 3.58 9.52 -0.45
C PHE A 257 2.79 9.83 -1.73
N ARG A 258 1.47 9.60 -1.73
CA ARG A 258 0.61 9.86 -2.89
C ARG A 258 0.54 11.33 -3.27
N LYS A 259 0.45 12.23 -2.29
CA LYS A 259 0.45 13.69 -2.51
C LYS A 259 1.75 14.16 -3.18
N ILE A 260 2.89 13.68 -2.69
CA ILE A 260 4.21 14.12 -3.16
C ILE A 260 4.55 13.50 -4.51
N SER A 261 4.29 12.19 -4.69
CA SER A 261 4.58 11.50 -5.95
C SER A 261 3.62 11.85 -7.09
N GLY A 262 2.40 12.32 -6.76
CA GLY A 262 1.31 12.49 -7.74
C GLY A 262 0.76 11.17 -8.27
N LEU A 263 1.18 10.02 -7.71
CA LEU A 263 0.70 8.71 -8.14
C LEU A 263 -0.72 8.44 -7.68
N LEU A 264 -1.46 7.71 -8.50
CA LEU A 264 -2.83 7.32 -8.30
C LEU A 264 -2.93 5.95 -7.64
N ASP A 265 -3.97 5.76 -6.84
CA ASP A 265 -4.30 4.48 -6.21
C ASP A 265 -5.55 3.85 -6.87
N PRO A 266 -5.40 2.72 -7.58
CA PRO A 266 -6.52 2.07 -8.27
C PRO A 266 -7.60 1.53 -7.33
N ARG A 267 -7.34 1.41 -6.02
CA ARG A 267 -8.31 0.96 -5.01
C ARG A 267 -9.35 2.03 -4.68
N VAL A 268 -9.01 3.31 -4.81
CA VAL A 268 -9.92 4.43 -4.46
C VAL A 268 -11.20 4.34 -5.29
N GLY A 269 -12.34 4.31 -4.60
CA GLY A 269 -13.66 4.14 -5.19
C GLY A 269 -13.97 2.73 -5.69
N ARG A 270 -13.16 1.70 -5.33
CA ARG A 270 -13.38 0.30 -5.74
C ARG A 270 -13.40 -0.69 -4.60
N GLY A 271 -12.67 -0.43 -3.52
CA GLY A 271 -12.61 -1.33 -2.38
C GLY A 271 -11.27 -1.27 -1.65
N MET A 272 -11.21 -1.86 -0.48
CA MET A 272 -9.99 -1.87 0.34
C MET A 272 -8.96 -2.87 -0.17
N PHE A 273 -9.41 -4.02 -0.71
CA PHE A 273 -8.54 -5.13 -1.14
C PHE A 273 -7.55 -5.51 -0.04
N ASN A 274 -8.07 -5.71 1.18
CA ASN A 274 -7.26 -6.01 2.37
C ASN A 274 -6.43 -7.28 2.14
N THR A 275 -5.12 -7.16 2.18
CA THR A 275 -4.18 -8.26 1.92
C THR A 275 -3.69 -8.90 3.21
N PHE A 276 -3.48 -8.16 4.26
CA PHE A 276 -3.02 -8.61 5.57
C PHE A 276 -4.13 -8.45 6.62
N HIS A 277 -4.41 -9.31 7.56
CA HIS A 277 -3.87 -10.65 7.81
C HIS A 277 -4.78 -11.70 7.19
N ALA A 278 -4.22 -12.63 6.44
CA ALA A 278 -5.02 -13.62 5.70
C ALA A 278 -5.86 -14.52 6.63
N ASP A 279 -5.30 -14.91 7.80
CA ASP A 279 -5.95 -15.84 8.73
C ASP A 279 -6.96 -15.17 9.66
N HIS A 280 -6.95 -13.84 9.79
CA HIS A 280 -7.78 -13.11 10.73
C HIS A 280 -8.81 -12.23 10.05
N VAL A 281 -10.05 -12.70 9.87
CA VAL A 281 -11.10 -12.00 9.09
C VAL A 281 -11.39 -10.58 9.61
N PHE A 282 -11.36 -10.37 10.92
CA PHE A 282 -11.65 -9.06 11.53
C PHE A 282 -10.43 -8.15 11.67
N LEU A 283 -9.22 -8.69 11.43
CA LEU A 283 -7.96 -7.97 11.51
C LEU A 283 -7.29 -7.99 10.13
N ARG A 284 -7.95 -7.37 9.14
CA ARG A 284 -7.48 -7.30 7.76
C ARG A 284 -7.31 -5.86 7.30
N TRP A 285 -6.15 -5.58 6.76
CA TRP A 285 -5.75 -4.26 6.29
C TRP A 285 -5.09 -4.31 4.92
N PRO A 286 -5.14 -3.22 4.13
CA PRO A 286 -4.49 -3.12 2.82
C PRO A 286 -3.04 -2.66 2.96
N LEU A 287 -2.09 -3.59 3.11
CA LEU A 287 -0.65 -3.32 3.25
C LEU A 287 0.10 -3.43 1.93
N ASP A 288 -0.35 -4.31 1.02
CA ASP A 288 0.21 -4.41 -0.31
C ASP A 288 -0.39 -3.34 -1.22
N HIS A 289 0.47 -2.56 -1.84
CA HIS A 289 0.08 -1.41 -2.63
C HIS A 289 0.54 -1.55 -4.08
N LEU A 290 -0.23 -0.93 -4.96
CA LEU A 290 0.20 -0.60 -6.31
C LEU A 290 -0.25 0.84 -6.58
N PHE A 291 0.70 1.71 -6.88
CA PHE A 291 0.47 3.08 -7.31
C PHE A 291 1.01 3.26 -8.71
N HIS A 292 0.38 4.10 -9.51
CA HIS A 292 0.80 4.34 -10.88
C HIS A 292 0.60 5.80 -11.29
N SER A 293 1.38 6.25 -12.26
CA SER A 293 1.23 7.57 -12.87
C SER A 293 -0.08 7.67 -13.66
N THR A 294 -0.47 8.88 -14.00
CA THR A 294 -1.71 9.19 -14.74
C THR A 294 -1.78 8.58 -16.15
N HIS A 295 -0.70 7.97 -16.63
CA HIS A 295 -0.61 7.28 -17.91
C HIS A 295 -1.39 5.96 -17.99
N PHE A 296 -1.95 5.48 -16.89
CA PHE A 296 -2.63 4.20 -16.84
C PHE A 296 -4.09 4.33 -16.42
N LYS A 297 -4.90 3.41 -16.93
CA LYS A 297 -6.26 3.12 -16.46
C LYS A 297 -6.27 1.73 -15.85
N VAL A 298 -7.14 1.49 -14.86
CA VAL A 298 -7.29 0.16 -14.29
C VAL A 298 -8.30 -0.66 -15.11
N LYS A 299 -7.93 -1.89 -15.46
CA LYS A 299 -8.82 -2.86 -16.08
C LYS A 299 -9.37 -3.85 -15.06
N ASN A 300 -8.51 -4.33 -14.17
CA ASN A 300 -8.87 -5.22 -13.08
C ASN A 300 -7.99 -4.95 -11.86
N ILE A 301 -8.54 -5.13 -10.68
CA ILE A 301 -7.82 -5.25 -9.42
C ILE A 301 -8.58 -6.24 -8.55
N GLN A 302 -7.89 -7.22 -7.99
CA GLN A 302 -8.50 -8.21 -7.11
C GLN A 302 -7.47 -8.82 -6.15
N ARG A 303 -7.95 -9.18 -4.98
CA ARG A 303 -7.23 -10.01 -4.02
C ARG A 303 -7.40 -11.46 -4.45
N LEU A 304 -6.28 -12.19 -4.55
CA LEU A 304 -6.25 -13.59 -4.93
C LEU A 304 -6.52 -14.51 -3.72
N PRO A 305 -6.78 -15.82 -3.95
CA PRO A 305 -6.86 -16.80 -2.88
C PRO A 305 -5.58 -16.86 -2.02
N SER A 306 -5.70 -17.34 -0.78
CA SER A 306 -4.54 -17.54 0.11
C SER A 306 -3.60 -18.62 -0.44
N ILE A 307 -2.32 -18.36 -0.29
CA ILE A 307 -1.22 -19.29 -0.62
C ILE A 307 -0.56 -19.87 0.63
N GLY A 308 -1.14 -19.66 1.82
CA GLY A 308 -0.56 -20.07 3.10
C GLY A 308 0.31 -18.99 3.75
N SER A 309 0.51 -17.84 3.10
CA SER A 309 1.08 -16.64 3.70
C SER A 309 0.04 -15.93 4.57
N ASP A 310 0.49 -15.12 5.51
CA ASP A 310 -0.33 -14.15 6.25
C ASP A 310 -0.79 -12.98 5.37
N HIS A 311 -0.26 -12.87 4.15
CA HIS A 311 -0.75 -11.97 3.11
C HIS A 311 -1.48 -12.72 1.99
N PHE A 312 -2.51 -12.07 1.44
CA PHE A 312 -3.09 -12.45 0.15
C PHE A 312 -2.35 -11.72 -0.97
N SER A 313 -2.09 -12.41 -2.07
CA SER A 313 -1.54 -11.77 -3.27
C SER A 313 -2.53 -10.77 -3.88
N LEU A 314 -2.02 -9.66 -4.40
CA LEU A 314 -2.79 -8.64 -5.11
C LEU A 314 -2.54 -8.77 -6.62
N PHE A 315 -3.59 -8.97 -7.40
CA PHE A 315 -3.53 -8.99 -8.87
C PHE A 315 -4.10 -7.69 -9.44
N THR A 316 -3.32 -7.01 -10.27
CA THR A 316 -3.73 -5.76 -10.91
C THR A 316 -3.46 -5.81 -12.41
N VAL A 317 -4.42 -5.39 -13.21
CA VAL A 317 -4.27 -5.21 -14.66
C VAL A 317 -4.46 -3.74 -14.99
N LEU A 318 -3.42 -3.12 -15.50
CA LEU A 318 -3.40 -1.75 -15.98
C LEU A 318 -3.42 -1.72 -17.50
N ALA A 319 -4.00 -0.67 -18.07
CA ALA A 319 -3.95 -0.37 -19.49
C ALA A 319 -3.24 0.97 -19.68
N TYR A 320 -2.15 0.95 -20.41
CA TYR A 320 -1.39 2.14 -20.76
C TYR A 320 -2.19 3.02 -21.75
N ASP A 321 -2.42 4.25 -21.35
CA ASP A 321 -3.12 5.27 -22.12
C ASP A 321 -2.57 6.65 -21.75
N PRO A 322 -1.54 7.13 -22.44
CA PRO A 322 -0.88 8.40 -22.12
C PRO A 322 -1.81 9.62 -22.26
N THR A 323 -2.94 9.48 -22.95
CA THR A 323 -3.90 10.57 -23.14
C THR A 323 -4.88 10.71 -21.97
N SER A 324 -4.85 9.77 -21.02
CA SER A 324 -5.80 9.74 -19.89
C SER A 324 -5.45 10.74 -18.78
N GLY A 325 -4.21 11.25 -18.74
CA GLY A 325 -3.69 12.07 -17.65
C GLY A 325 -4.54 13.29 -17.31
N ALA A 326 -5.02 14.03 -18.30
CA ALA A 326 -5.85 15.23 -18.09
C ALA A 326 -7.24 14.95 -17.45
N LYS A 327 -7.63 13.67 -17.31
CA LYS A 327 -8.94 13.24 -16.79
C LYS A 327 -8.84 12.51 -15.45
N GLN A 328 -7.65 12.39 -14.90
CA GLN A 328 -7.38 11.68 -13.65
C GLN A 328 -6.62 12.61 -12.70
N GLU A 329 -7.16 12.80 -11.51
CA GLU A 329 -6.59 13.66 -10.50
C GLU A 329 -6.39 12.86 -9.21
N GLY A 330 -5.15 12.83 -8.75
CA GLY A 330 -4.76 12.28 -7.45
C GLY A 330 -4.86 13.30 -6.33
N LEU A 331 -4.23 13.00 -5.22
CA LEU A 331 -4.07 13.93 -4.11
C LEU A 331 -3.06 15.01 -4.48
N LEU A 332 -3.36 16.27 -4.13
CA LEU A 332 -2.45 17.39 -4.34
C LEU A 332 -1.66 17.69 -3.07
N ALA A 333 -0.37 17.94 -3.22
CA ALA A 333 0.49 18.40 -2.14
C ALA A 333 0.39 19.93 -1.99
N ASN A 334 0.23 20.38 -0.74
CA ASN A 334 0.40 21.80 -0.39
C ASN A 334 1.85 22.07 0.05
N GLU A 335 2.18 23.31 0.41
CA GLU A 335 3.53 23.69 0.83
C GLU A 335 3.96 23.02 2.14
N GLU A 336 3.02 22.76 3.05
CA GLU A 336 3.28 22.06 4.30
C GLU A 336 3.64 20.57 4.03
N ASP A 337 2.89 19.90 3.15
CA ASP A 337 3.19 18.53 2.70
C ASP A 337 4.61 18.43 2.08
N LYS A 338 4.98 19.41 1.25
CA LYS A 338 6.32 19.46 0.63
C LYS A 338 7.43 19.68 1.66
N ALA A 339 7.18 20.57 2.63
CA ALA A 339 8.13 20.82 3.71
C ALA A 339 8.29 19.58 4.62
N GLU A 340 7.19 18.89 4.94
CA GLU A 340 7.23 17.65 5.71
C GLU A 340 7.98 16.54 4.95
N ALA A 341 7.70 16.37 3.67
CA ALA A 341 8.40 15.39 2.83
C ALA A 341 9.91 15.66 2.76
N LYS A 342 10.30 16.92 2.69
CA LYS A 342 11.72 17.30 2.72
C LYS A 342 12.35 16.93 4.06
N ARG A 343 11.72 17.31 5.18
CA ARG A 343 12.21 16.97 6.53
C ARG A 343 12.35 15.48 6.75
N THR A 344 11.35 14.69 6.29
CA THR A 344 11.33 13.23 6.45
C THR A 344 12.50 12.56 5.71
N SER A 345 12.76 12.95 4.46
CA SER A 345 13.92 12.43 3.71
C SER A 345 15.26 12.84 4.34
N GLU A 346 15.41 14.12 4.72
CA GLU A 346 16.66 14.66 5.25
C GLU A 346 17.05 14.10 6.62
N ARG A 347 16.06 13.63 7.42
CA ARG A 347 16.32 13.00 8.74
C ARG A 347 17.25 11.79 8.64
N MET A 348 17.18 11.03 7.57
CA MET A 348 17.98 9.82 7.34
C MET A 348 19.18 10.09 6.42
N GLY A 349 19.42 11.34 6.04
CA GLY A 349 20.55 11.73 5.21
C GLY A 349 20.46 11.27 3.75
N ILE A 350 19.27 10.85 3.29
CA ILE A 350 19.06 10.39 1.92
C ILE A 350 18.44 11.48 1.04
N SER A 351 18.77 11.41 -0.24
CA SER A 351 18.31 12.33 -1.27
C SER A 351 17.47 11.61 -2.31
N LYS A 352 16.53 12.33 -2.93
CA LYS A 352 15.78 11.82 -4.10
C LYS A 352 16.69 11.37 -5.26
N ASN A 353 17.94 11.80 -5.28
CA ASN A 353 18.92 11.41 -6.31
C ASN A 353 19.57 10.06 -6.02
N ASP A 354 19.42 9.52 -4.79
CA ASP A 354 19.91 8.20 -4.42
C ASP A 354 18.98 7.09 -4.94
N ILE A 355 17.73 7.45 -5.27
CA ILE A 355 16.78 6.54 -5.90
C ILE A 355 17.19 6.34 -7.36
N PRO A 356 17.39 5.07 -7.80
CA PRO A 356 17.60 4.79 -9.21
C PRO A 356 16.42 5.29 -10.05
N LYS A 357 16.73 6.09 -11.06
CA LYS A 357 15.76 6.53 -12.06
C LYS A 357 16.01 5.69 -13.31
N PRO A 358 15.19 4.66 -13.56
CA PRO A 358 15.21 4.01 -14.86
C PRO A 358 14.91 5.09 -15.91
N ASN A 359 15.92 5.53 -16.65
CA ASN A 359 15.84 6.73 -17.49
C ASN A 359 14.72 6.59 -18.53
N ALA A 360 13.88 7.63 -18.58
CA ALA A 360 12.82 7.77 -19.56
C ALA A 360 13.36 8.07 -20.95
#